data_145b1c9a51f85b341c388269cb6da102
#
_entry.id   145b1c9a51f85b341c388269cb6da102
#
_cell.length_a   1.000
_cell.length_b   1.000
_cell.length_c   1.000
_cell.angle_alpha   90.00
_cell.angle_beta   90.00
_cell.angle_gamma   90.00
#
_symmetry.space_group_name_H-M   'P 1'
#
loop_
_entity.id
_entity.type
_entity.pdbx_description
1 polymer ?
#
loop_
_entity_poly.entity_id
_entity_poly.type
_entity_poly.pdbx_seq_one_letter_code
_entity_poly.pdbx_strand_id
1 'polypeptide(L)'
;AFSFLLMRGGIQQIPINIDAAYFSNQAILNDLSVNSAYYFGNSFFLFNKSDIETHVKPSLTPKENALVNAYYRWHPSDIRLFKVKKPNVIFIIFEGWSAHGVGAISGKKSATPFFDKLSKSGVLFTKLYAANTTSEIGNSTILSGFTGVPESPLPLYIEKHRNITTLSDLLKSKGYSTSYLFSGDLKYGNIKGFLTEHSYDRLKDENDFAQGTSTRN
;
A
#
# COMPACT_ATOMS: atom_id res chain seq x y z
N ALA A 1 -24.67 -27.48 0.24
CA ALA A 1 -24.86 -26.14 0.82
C ALA A 1 -24.01 -25.95 2.10
N PHE A 2 -24.12 -26.84 3.11
CA PHE A 2 -23.40 -26.72 4.38
C PHE A 2 -21.88 -26.77 4.21
N SER A 3 -21.36 -27.72 3.42
CA SER A 3 -19.92 -27.82 3.11
C SER A 3 -19.37 -26.57 2.42
N PHE A 4 -20.16 -25.94 1.57
CA PHE A 4 -19.78 -24.69 0.92
C PHE A 4 -19.65 -23.53 1.92
N LEU A 5 -20.58 -23.44 2.90
CA LEU A 5 -20.50 -22.45 3.98
C LEU A 5 -19.28 -22.65 4.87
N LEU A 6 -18.91 -23.90 5.16
CA LEU A 6 -17.69 -24.21 5.92
C LEU A 6 -16.43 -23.80 5.13
N MET A 7 -16.38 -24.10 3.83
CA MET A 7 -15.26 -23.70 2.98
C MET A 7 -15.16 -22.18 2.82
N ARG A 8 -16.30 -21.49 2.80
CA ARG A 8 -16.39 -20.02 2.75
C ARG A 8 -15.98 -19.35 4.07
N GLY A 9 -15.96 -20.10 5.19
CA GLY A 9 -15.68 -19.56 6.53
C GLY A 9 -16.86 -18.90 7.21
N GLY A 10 -18.09 -19.01 6.64
CA GLY A 10 -19.32 -18.45 7.20
C GLY A 10 -20.14 -17.61 6.20
N ILE A 11 -21.03 -16.75 6.75
CA ILE A 11 -21.96 -15.91 5.97
C ILE A 11 -21.47 -14.46 5.79
N GLN A 12 -20.26 -14.14 6.23
CA GLN A 12 -19.67 -12.81 6.11
C GLN A 12 -19.60 -12.36 4.63
N GLN A 13 -19.56 -11.04 4.40
CA GLN A 13 -19.58 -10.46 3.06
C GLN A 13 -18.38 -10.93 2.21
N ILE A 14 -17.18 -10.97 2.78
CA ILE A 14 -15.96 -11.43 2.13
C ILE A 14 -15.67 -12.87 2.57
N PRO A 15 -15.52 -13.84 1.65
CA PRO A 15 -15.09 -15.19 1.98
C PRO A 15 -13.76 -15.19 2.74
N ILE A 16 -13.56 -16.22 3.58
CA ILE A 16 -12.26 -16.42 4.22
C ILE A 16 -11.18 -16.59 3.14
N ASN A 17 -10.08 -15.91 3.33
CA ASN A 17 -8.91 -15.96 2.45
C ASN A 17 -7.65 -16.00 3.32
N ILE A 18 -6.46 -15.93 2.72
CA ILE A 18 -5.19 -15.96 3.42
C ILE A 18 -5.04 -14.82 4.43
N ASP A 19 -5.68 -13.67 4.17
CA ASP A 19 -5.61 -12.48 5.03
C ASP A 19 -6.12 -12.77 6.44
N ALA A 20 -7.01 -13.76 6.60
CA ALA A 20 -7.53 -14.19 7.90
C ALA A 20 -6.44 -14.78 8.81
N ALA A 21 -5.35 -15.28 8.26
CA ALA A 21 -4.21 -15.79 9.01
C ALA A 21 -3.35 -14.65 9.64
N TYR A 22 -3.49 -13.42 9.16
CA TYR A 22 -2.70 -12.27 9.64
C TYR A 22 -3.34 -11.59 10.85
N PHE A 23 -3.43 -12.33 11.95
CA PHE A 23 -4.06 -11.86 13.20
C PHE A 23 -3.09 -11.11 14.12
N SER A 24 -1.78 -11.36 14.00
CA SER A 24 -0.73 -10.82 14.86
C SER A 24 0.06 -9.70 14.18
N ASN A 25 0.74 -8.88 14.97
CA ASN A 25 1.76 -7.94 14.50
C ASN A 25 3.16 -8.58 14.41
N GLN A 26 3.25 -9.89 14.64
CA GLN A 26 4.48 -10.66 14.48
C GLN A 26 4.34 -11.60 13.28
N ALA A 27 5.17 -11.39 12.26
CA ALA A 27 5.11 -12.13 10.99
C ALA A 27 5.17 -13.65 11.20
N ILE A 28 6.07 -14.12 12.07
CA ILE A 28 6.24 -15.55 12.35
C ILE A 28 4.95 -16.23 12.85
N LEU A 29 4.15 -15.55 13.68
CA LEU A 29 2.88 -16.10 14.17
C LEU A 29 1.84 -16.20 13.07
N ASN A 30 1.83 -15.26 12.15
CA ASN A 30 0.96 -15.26 10.99
C ASN A 30 1.34 -16.40 10.04
N ASP A 31 2.62 -16.56 9.74
CA ASP A 31 3.14 -17.65 8.90
C ASP A 31 2.77 -19.03 9.45
N LEU A 32 2.93 -19.23 10.76
CA LEU A 32 2.59 -20.49 11.42
C LEU A 32 1.07 -20.79 11.41
N SER A 33 0.23 -19.78 11.28
CA SER A 33 -1.23 -19.94 11.26
C SER A 33 -1.77 -20.27 9.86
N VAL A 34 -0.99 -20.04 8.82
CA VAL A 34 -1.41 -20.31 7.43
C VAL A 34 -1.52 -21.80 7.18
N ASN A 35 -2.69 -22.23 6.71
CA ASN A 35 -2.87 -23.62 6.24
C ASN A 35 -2.06 -23.85 4.97
N SER A 36 -1.03 -24.68 5.04
CA SER A 36 -0.09 -24.93 3.94
C SER A 36 -0.73 -25.53 2.71
N ALA A 37 -1.74 -26.39 2.85
CA ALA A 37 -2.46 -26.97 1.71
C ALA A 37 -3.32 -25.91 1.00
N TYR A 38 -4.00 -25.07 1.77
CA TYR A 38 -4.75 -23.93 1.22
C TYR A 38 -3.81 -22.95 0.52
N TYR A 39 -2.69 -22.61 1.14
CA TYR A 39 -1.70 -21.70 0.57
C TYR A 39 -1.13 -22.22 -0.74
N PHE A 40 -0.76 -23.50 -0.79
CA PHE A 40 -0.27 -24.13 -2.01
C PHE A 40 -1.30 -24.05 -3.13
N GLY A 41 -2.55 -24.43 -2.88
CA GLY A 41 -3.62 -24.34 -3.87
C GLY A 41 -3.86 -22.91 -4.35
N ASN A 42 -3.93 -21.97 -3.42
CA ASN A 42 -4.12 -20.55 -3.75
C ASN A 42 -2.96 -19.98 -4.56
N SER A 43 -1.72 -20.30 -4.20
CA SER A 43 -0.51 -19.89 -4.94
C SER A 43 -0.50 -20.44 -6.35
N PHE A 44 -0.91 -21.68 -6.52
CA PHE A 44 -1.02 -22.31 -7.86
C PHE A 44 -2.05 -21.59 -8.74
N PHE A 45 -3.23 -21.25 -8.18
CA PHE A 45 -4.25 -20.48 -8.90
C PHE A 45 -3.79 -19.06 -9.23
N LEU A 46 -3.14 -18.38 -8.29
CA LEU A 46 -2.60 -17.03 -8.51
C LEU A 46 -1.49 -17.05 -9.58
N PHE A 47 -0.59 -18.03 -9.53
CA PHE A 47 0.48 -18.19 -10.51
C PHE A 47 -0.08 -18.37 -11.93
N ASN A 48 -1.09 -19.22 -12.09
CA ASN A 48 -1.72 -19.45 -13.40
C ASN A 48 -2.56 -18.26 -13.90
N LYS A 49 -2.99 -17.36 -13.01
CA LYS A 49 -3.69 -16.11 -13.38
C LYS A 49 -2.75 -14.95 -13.70
N SER A 50 -1.54 -14.98 -13.16
CA SER A 50 -0.59 -13.89 -13.34
C SER A 50 0.12 -14.01 -14.68
N ASP A 51 -0.49 -13.49 -15.72
CA ASP A 51 0.10 -13.35 -17.06
C ASP A 51 1.08 -12.15 -17.10
N ILE A 52 1.94 -12.07 -16.06
CA ILE A 52 2.90 -10.96 -15.90
C ILE A 52 3.88 -10.92 -17.07
N GLU A 53 4.23 -12.07 -17.62
CA GLU A 53 5.16 -12.18 -18.74
C GLU A 53 4.64 -11.50 -20.00
N THR A 54 3.31 -11.42 -20.18
CA THR A 54 2.71 -10.76 -21.35
C THR A 54 2.73 -9.23 -21.23
N HIS A 55 2.82 -8.69 -20.00
CA HIS A 55 2.73 -7.26 -19.74
C HIS A 55 4.07 -6.58 -19.40
N VAL A 56 5.10 -7.37 -19.06
CA VAL A 56 6.42 -6.86 -18.69
C VAL A 56 7.47 -7.38 -19.64
N LYS A 57 8.13 -6.47 -20.35
CA LYS A 57 9.30 -6.84 -21.16
C LYS A 57 10.41 -7.38 -20.25
N PRO A 58 10.96 -8.56 -20.52
CA PRO A 58 12.01 -9.17 -19.69
C PRO A 58 13.33 -8.39 -19.71
N SER A 59 13.54 -7.52 -20.70
CA SER A 59 14.70 -6.62 -20.77
C SER A 59 14.34 -5.32 -21.49
N LEU A 60 14.87 -4.22 -20.96
CA LEU A 60 14.77 -2.91 -21.60
C LEU A 60 15.89 -2.74 -22.64
N THR A 61 15.57 -2.12 -23.76
CA THR A 61 16.58 -1.68 -24.72
C THR A 61 17.50 -0.61 -24.10
N PRO A 62 18.72 -0.38 -24.62
CA PRO A 62 19.61 0.67 -24.13
C PRO A 62 18.94 2.05 -24.12
N LYS A 63 18.07 2.36 -25.08
CA LYS A 63 17.32 3.61 -25.15
C LYS A 63 16.28 3.72 -24.04
N GLU A 64 15.52 2.65 -23.78
CA GLU A 64 14.54 2.59 -22.69
C GLU A 64 15.23 2.69 -21.32
N ASN A 65 16.36 2.00 -21.12
CA ASN A 65 17.18 2.13 -19.92
C ASN A 65 17.69 3.56 -19.70
N ALA A 66 18.16 4.21 -20.75
CA ALA A 66 18.60 5.61 -20.66
C ALA A 66 17.45 6.54 -20.26
N LEU A 67 16.24 6.31 -20.80
CA LEU A 67 15.05 7.08 -20.45
C LEU A 67 14.65 6.86 -18.98
N VAL A 68 14.57 5.62 -18.51
CA VAL A 68 14.28 5.28 -17.12
C VAL A 68 15.30 5.94 -16.18
N ASN A 69 16.60 5.80 -16.47
CA ASN A 69 17.66 6.40 -15.68
C ASN A 69 17.58 7.94 -15.66
N ALA A 70 17.11 8.57 -16.74
CA ALA A 70 16.90 10.01 -16.77
C ALA A 70 15.78 10.47 -15.82
N TYR A 71 14.68 9.69 -15.68
CA TYR A 71 13.61 9.98 -14.73
C TYR A 71 14.04 9.83 -13.27
N TYR A 72 14.92 8.87 -12.97
CA TYR A 72 15.37 8.61 -11.60
C TYR A 72 16.67 9.34 -11.25
N ARG A 73 17.22 10.15 -12.19
CA ARG A 73 18.44 10.91 -11.93
C ARG A 73 18.17 12.01 -10.91
N TRP A 74 18.86 11.92 -9.77
CA TRP A 74 18.87 13.00 -8.80
C TRP A 74 19.61 14.23 -9.35
N HIS A 75 19.03 15.42 -9.17
CA HIS A 75 19.62 16.69 -9.55
C HIS A 75 20.02 17.49 -8.31
N PRO A 76 21.26 17.99 -8.23
CA PRO A 76 21.73 18.78 -7.07
C PRO A 76 20.97 20.07 -6.81
N SER A 77 20.21 20.56 -7.81
CA SER A 77 19.35 21.73 -7.72
C SER A 77 18.03 21.49 -7.02
N ASP A 78 17.80 20.27 -6.52
CA ASP A 78 16.55 19.91 -5.87
C ASP A 78 16.33 20.73 -4.60
N ILE A 79 15.11 21.20 -4.44
CA ILE A 79 14.72 22.09 -3.34
C ILE A 79 14.79 21.32 -2.02
N ARG A 80 15.51 21.89 -1.05
CA ARG A 80 15.52 21.36 0.30
C ARG A 80 14.19 21.68 0.99
N LEU A 81 13.30 20.69 1.11
CA LEU A 81 11.99 20.84 1.72
C LEU A 81 12.03 20.98 3.25
N PHE A 82 12.98 20.31 3.90
CA PHE A 82 13.06 20.30 5.37
C PHE A 82 14.21 21.16 5.89
N LYS A 83 13.91 22.00 6.87
CA LYS A 83 14.90 22.84 7.57
C LYS A 83 15.76 22.04 8.56
N VAL A 84 15.26 20.93 9.06
CA VAL A 84 15.93 20.05 10.02
C VAL A 84 16.40 18.75 9.34
N LYS A 85 17.50 18.19 9.85
CA LYS A 85 18.08 16.95 9.26
C LYS A 85 17.24 15.71 9.52
N LYS A 86 16.48 15.67 10.61
CA LYS A 86 15.66 14.52 11.03
C LYS A 86 14.26 14.99 11.50
N PRO A 87 13.38 15.44 10.58
CA PRO A 87 12.03 15.85 10.94
C PRO A 87 11.16 14.66 11.32
N ASN A 88 10.14 14.89 12.17
CA ASN A 88 9.02 13.96 12.24
C ASN A 88 8.23 14.04 10.94
N VAL A 89 7.78 12.90 10.43
CA VAL A 89 7.04 12.80 9.16
C VAL A 89 5.68 12.16 9.42
N ILE A 90 4.63 12.83 8.99
CA ILE A 90 3.27 12.27 8.93
C ILE A 90 2.91 12.15 7.45
N PHE A 91 2.62 10.93 7.03
CA PHE A 91 2.21 10.60 5.68
C PHE A 91 0.72 10.28 5.68
N ILE A 92 -0.10 11.11 5.01
CA ILE A 92 -1.55 10.93 4.97
C ILE A 92 -1.94 10.51 3.57
N ILE A 93 -2.50 9.29 3.45
CA ILE A 93 -2.98 8.73 2.19
C ILE A 93 -4.51 8.82 2.20
N PHE A 94 -5.05 9.60 1.28
CA PHE A 94 -6.49 9.71 1.08
C PHE A 94 -6.92 8.80 -0.06
N GLU A 95 -7.85 7.91 0.23
CA GLU A 95 -8.48 7.08 -0.78
C GLU A 95 -9.64 7.81 -1.45
N GLY A 96 -9.82 7.56 -2.77
CA GLY A 96 -10.95 8.11 -3.51
C GLY A 96 -10.92 9.63 -3.76
N TRP A 97 -9.82 10.31 -3.44
CA TRP A 97 -9.68 11.75 -3.68
C TRP A 97 -9.37 12.05 -5.14
N SER A 98 -10.42 12.41 -5.89
CA SER A 98 -10.27 12.84 -7.27
C SER A 98 -9.78 14.29 -7.35
N ALA A 99 -8.80 14.55 -8.22
CA ALA A 99 -8.32 15.91 -8.51
C ALA A 99 -9.45 16.85 -8.99
N HIS A 100 -10.52 16.31 -9.55
CA HIS A 100 -11.70 17.11 -9.95
C HIS A 100 -12.41 17.80 -8.78
N GLY A 101 -12.37 17.20 -7.58
CA GLY A 101 -12.97 17.77 -6.38
C GLY A 101 -12.05 18.74 -5.62
N VAL A 102 -10.76 18.79 -5.96
CA VAL A 102 -9.74 19.62 -5.31
C VAL A 102 -9.59 20.94 -6.07
N GLY A 103 -10.06 22.05 -5.50
CA GLY A 103 -10.06 23.35 -6.16
C GLY A 103 -8.68 23.86 -6.55
N ALA A 104 -7.68 23.65 -5.69
CA ALA A 104 -6.29 24.02 -5.94
C ALA A 104 -5.66 23.31 -7.17
N ILE A 105 -6.23 22.18 -7.62
CA ILE A 105 -5.75 21.41 -8.76
C ILE A 105 -6.67 21.64 -9.97
N SER A 106 -7.99 21.51 -9.78
CA SER A 106 -8.98 21.56 -10.87
C SER A 106 -9.31 22.97 -11.35
N GLY A 107 -9.04 23.99 -10.52
CA GLY A 107 -9.48 25.38 -10.78
C GLY A 107 -10.99 25.58 -10.66
N LYS A 108 -11.77 24.56 -10.23
CA LYS A 108 -13.22 24.58 -10.08
C LYS A 108 -13.62 24.83 -8.62
N LYS A 109 -14.95 24.94 -8.36
CA LYS A 109 -15.47 25.01 -6.98
C LYS A 109 -14.98 23.79 -6.19
N SER A 110 -14.28 24.05 -5.10
CA SER A 110 -13.64 23.02 -4.30
C SER A 110 -14.63 22.27 -3.40
N ALA A 111 -14.51 20.95 -3.35
CA ALA A 111 -15.09 20.12 -2.31
C ALA A 111 -14.16 20.02 -1.07
N THR A 112 -12.93 20.54 -1.16
CA THR A 112 -11.87 20.39 -0.15
C THR A 112 -11.25 21.75 0.25
N PRO A 113 -12.03 22.70 0.78
CA PRO A 113 -11.57 24.08 1.00
C PRO A 113 -10.41 24.19 2.00
N PHE A 114 -10.34 23.30 2.99
CA PHE A 114 -9.24 23.26 3.94
C PHE A 114 -7.93 22.79 3.29
N PHE A 115 -7.99 21.80 2.38
CA PHE A 115 -6.83 21.37 1.62
C PHE A 115 -6.33 22.48 0.70
N ASP A 116 -7.23 23.21 0.03
CA ASP A 116 -6.86 24.35 -0.81
C ASP A 116 -6.19 25.48 -0.01
N LYS A 117 -6.61 25.68 1.24
CA LYS A 117 -5.94 26.61 2.13
C LYS A 117 -4.54 26.10 2.53
N LEU A 118 -4.42 24.82 2.88
CA LEU A 118 -3.17 24.19 3.27
C LEU A 118 -2.16 24.20 2.11
N SER A 119 -2.59 23.97 0.90
CA SER A 119 -1.72 23.94 -0.30
C SER A 119 -0.99 25.26 -0.55
N LYS A 120 -1.54 26.39 -0.07
CA LYS A 120 -0.92 27.72 -0.16
C LYS A 120 0.25 27.94 0.80
N SER A 121 0.36 27.11 1.83
CA SER A 121 1.43 27.19 2.85
C SER A 121 2.48 26.10 2.73
N GLY A 122 2.36 25.23 1.71
CA GLY A 122 3.24 24.12 1.47
C GLY A 122 3.68 24.00 0.01
N VAL A 123 4.12 22.83 -0.39
CA VAL A 123 4.45 22.48 -1.78
C VAL A 123 3.33 21.62 -2.35
N LEU A 124 2.70 22.07 -3.41
CA LEU A 124 1.66 21.34 -4.11
C LEU A 124 2.23 20.71 -5.39
N PHE A 125 2.21 19.38 -5.47
CA PHE A 125 2.57 18.64 -6.67
C PHE A 125 1.32 18.48 -7.55
N THR A 126 1.26 19.23 -8.64
CA THR A 126 0.09 19.25 -9.55
C THR A 126 0.09 18.14 -10.59
N LYS A 127 1.20 17.43 -10.74
CA LYS A 127 1.38 16.32 -11.71
C LYS A 127 1.69 14.99 -11.02
N LEU A 128 1.11 14.77 -9.85
CA LEU A 128 1.18 13.50 -9.14
C LEU A 128 -0.04 12.66 -9.52
N TYR A 129 0.20 11.41 -9.93
CA TYR A 129 -0.83 10.49 -10.37
C TYR A 129 -0.80 9.22 -9.54
N ALA A 130 -1.99 8.63 -9.30
CA ALA A 130 -2.08 7.32 -8.66
C ALA A 130 -1.47 6.25 -9.59
N ALA A 131 -0.74 5.32 -8.99
CA ALA A 131 -0.09 4.24 -9.75
C ALA A 131 -1.08 3.18 -10.25
N ASN A 132 -2.24 3.06 -9.61
CA ASN A 132 -3.29 2.10 -9.97
C ASN A 132 -4.64 2.54 -9.43
N THR A 133 -5.69 1.81 -9.81
CA THR A 133 -7.09 2.03 -9.39
C THR A 133 -7.46 1.27 -8.12
N THR A 134 -6.62 0.34 -7.64
CA THR A 134 -6.87 -0.45 -6.43
C THR A 134 -5.98 -0.02 -5.28
N SER A 135 -6.52 -0.06 -4.06
CA SER A 135 -5.83 0.40 -2.84
C SER A 135 -4.61 -0.45 -2.51
N GLU A 136 -4.66 -1.76 -2.78
CA GLU A 136 -3.58 -2.70 -2.49
C GLU A 136 -2.33 -2.36 -3.30
N ILE A 137 -2.50 -2.12 -4.60
CA ILE A 137 -1.39 -1.72 -5.48
C ILE A 137 -0.95 -0.29 -5.16
N GLY A 138 -1.90 0.62 -4.92
CA GLY A 138 -1.61 2.01 -4.57
C GLY A 138 -0.77 2.13 -3.31
N ASN A 139 -1.17 1.47 -2.22
CA ASN A 139 -0.46 1.48 -0.95
C ASN A 139 0.95 0.88 -1.08
N SER A 140 1.08 -0.30 -1.68
CA SER A 140 2.40 -0.92 -1.86
C SER A 140 3.33 -0.06 -2.71
N THR A 141 2.82 0.57 -3.77
CA THR A 141 3.62 1.49 -4.61
C THR A 141 4.05 2.74 -3.84
N ILE A 142 3.16 3.37 -3.09
CA ILE A 142 3.47 4.56 -2.29
C ILE A 142 4.53 4.23 -1.23
N LEU A 143 4.40 3.09 -0.56
CA LEU A 143 5.26 2.71 0.56
C LEU A 143 6.60 2.14 0.13
N SER A 144 6.73 1.57 -1.07
CA SER A 144 7.96 0.93 -1.54
C SER A 144 8.60 1.61 -2.76
N GLY A 145 7.86 2.44 -3.48
CA GLY A 145 8.29 2.94 -4.79
C GLY A 145 8.29 1.85 -5.88
N PHE A 146 7.82 0.65 -5.57
CA PHE A 146 7.70 -0.42 -6.56
C PHE A 146 6.57 -0.11 -7.53
N THR A 147 6.84 -0.17 -8.82
CA THR A 147 5.83 0.13 -9.84
C THR A 147 4.68 -0.86 -9.77
N GLY A 148 3.46 -0.34 -9.63
CA GLY A 148 2.27 -1.16 -9.62
C GLY A 148 2.08 -1.91 -10.94
N VAL A 149 1.94 -3.23 -10.87
CA VAL A 149 1.62 -4.07 -12.03
C VAL A 149 0.10 -4.27 -12.05
N PRO A 150 -0.58 -4.00 -13.18
CA PRO A 150 -2.01 -4.25 -13.30
C PRO A 150 -2.37 -5.70 -12.94
N GLU A 151 -3.49 -5.89 -12.24
CA GLU A 151 -4.03 -7.21 -11.85
C GLU A 151 -3.11 -8.07 -10.96
N SER A 152 -1.96 -7.52 -10.52
CA SER A 152 -1.00 -8.23 -9.68
C SER A 152 -0.65 -7.42 -8.43
N PRO A 153 -1.55 -7.36 -7.43
CA PRO A 153 -1.28 -6.64 -6.19
C PRO A 153 -0.18 -7.30 -5.39
N LEU A 154 0.94 -6.60 -5.26
CA LEU A 154 2.14 -7.07 -4.57
C LEU A 154 1.89 -7.63 -3.15
N PRO A 155 1.00 -7.05 -2.32
CA PRO A 155 0.73 -7.59 -0.98
C PRO A 155 0.23 -9.03 -0.95
N LEU A 156 -0.38 -9.52 -2.05
CA LEU A 156 -0.86 -10.90 -2.14
C LEU A 156 0.26 -11.93 -2.39
N TYR A 157 1.47 -11.48 -2.73
CA TYR A 157 2.61 -12.34 -3.04
C TYR A 157 3.69 -12.20 -1.97
N ILE A 158 3.56 -12.94 -0.89
CA ILE A 158 4.40 -12.86 0.31
C ILE A 158 5.89 -13.03 -0.04
N GLU A 159 6.21 -14.04 -0.86
CA GLU A 159 7.58 -14.33 -1.30
C GLU A 159 8.20 -13.20 -2.13
N LYS A 160 7.38 -12.33 -2.73
CA LYS A 160 7.84 -11.20 -3.54
C LYS A 160 8.02 -9.95 -2.68
N HIS A 161 7.00 -9.60 -1.88
CA HIS A 161 7.06 -8.35 -1.12
C HIS A 161 8.09 -8.37 0.01
N ARG A 162 8.45 -9.53 0.57
CA ARG A 162 9.55 -9.67 1.54
C ARG A 162 10.90 -9.18 1.03
N ASN A 163 11.12 -9.23 -0.28
CA ASN A 163 12.37 -8.84 -0.92
C ASN A 163 12.41 -7.36 -1.34
N ILE A 164 11.38 -6.59 -1.01
CA ILE A 164 11.28 -5.19 -1.38
C ILE A 164 11.57 -4.33 -0.14
N THR A 165 12.37 -3.30 -0.31
CA THR A 165 12.62 -2.31 0.74
C THR A 165 11.52 -1.25 0.72
N THR A 166 10.93 -0.97 1.87
CA THR A 166 9.91 0.06 2.01
C THR A 166 10.44 1.33 2.67
N LEU A 167 9.63 2.38 2.62
CA LEU A 167 9.92 3.64 3.32
C LEU A 167 10.11 3.43 4.84
N SER A 168 9.30 2.54 5.45
CA SER A 168 9.43 2.19 6.88
C SER A 168 10.77 1.53 7.19
N ASP A 169 11.24 0.61 6.34
CA ASP A 169 12.54 -0.04 6.51
C ASP A 169 13.69 0.97 6.45
N LEU A 170 13.62 1.89 5.49
CA LEU A 170 14.60 2.97 5.35
C LEU A 170 14.57 3.93 6.54
N LEU A 171 13.39 4.33 7.00
CA LEU A 171 13.26 5.22 8.16
C LEU A 171 13.72 4.53 9.44
N LYS A 172 13.38 3.25 9.62
CA LYS A 172 13.84 2.44 10.76
C LYS A 172 15.36 2.34 10.79
N SER A 173 16.02 2.10 9.66
CA SER A 173 17.49 2.06 9.57
C SER A 173 18.14 3.39 9.94
N LYS A 174 17.40 4.51 9.86
CA LYS A 174 17.82 5.86 10.29
C LYS A 174 17.39 6.18 11.73
N GLY A 175 16.89 5.20 12.48
CA GLY A 175 16.50 5.34 13.88
C GLY A 175 15.19 6.10 14.09
N TYR A 176 14.26 6.04 13.16
CA TYR A 176 12.89 6.48 13.37
C TYR A 176 12.06 5.38 14.02
N SER A 177 11.07 5.77 14.82
CA SER A 177 9.95 4.90 15.17
C SER A 177 8.86 5.06 14.11
N THR A 178 8.32 3.94 13.64
CA THR A 178 7.38 3.89 12.53
C THR A 178 6.03 3.35 12.98
N SER A 179 4.95 4.00 12.54
CA SER A 179 3.59 3.59 12.87
C SER A 179 2.70 3.69 11.62
N TYR A 180 1.78 2.77 11.48
CA TYR A 180 0.76 2.80 10.44
C TYR A 180 -0.62 2.75 11.10
N LEU A 181 -1.50 3.65 10.69
CA LEU A 181 -2.86 3.76 11.17
C LEU A 181 -3.81 3.67 9.98
N PHE A 182 -4.79 2.79 10.04
CA PHE A 182 -5.77 2.58 9.00
C PHE A 182 -7.19 2.68 9.56
N SER A 183 -8.08 3.34 8.83
CA SER A 183 -9.47 3.52 9.25
C SER A 183 -10.38 2.33 8.97
N GLY A 184 -9.92 1.33 8.23
CA GLY A 184 -10.61 0.07 7.94
C GLY A 184 -9.89 -1.12 8.57
N ASP A 185 -10.25 -2.35 8.16
CA ASP A 185 -9.59 -3.58 8.58
C ASP A 185 -8.33 -3.83 7.72
N LEU A 186 -7.16 -3.88 8.35
CA LEU A 186 -5.87 -4.11 7.69
C LEU A 186 -5.72 -5.50 7.06
N LYS A 187 -6.59 -6.45 7.41
CA LYS A 187 -6.60 -7.78 6.77
C LYS A 187 -7.02 -7.71 5.31
N TYR A 188 -7.81 -6.69 4.94
CA TYR A 188 -8.27 -6.54 3.57
C TYR A 188 -7.09 -6.38 2.59
N GLY A 189 -7.09 -7.19 1.52
CA GLY A 189 -6.05 -7.17 0.48
C GLY A 189 -4.65 -7.52 0.98
N ASN A 190 -4.56 -8.25 2.08
CA ASN A 190 -3.31 -8.62 2.75
C ASN A 190 -2.39 -7.44 3.10
N ILE A 191 -2.97 -6.25 3.34
CA ILE A 191 -2.19 -5.08 3.71
C ILE A 191 -1.48 -5.33 5.05
N LYS A 192 -2.15 -5.98 6.01
CA LYS A 192 -1.52 -6.33 7.28
C LYS A 192 -0.29 -7.23 7.10
N GLY A 193 -0.38 -8.23 6.24
CA GLY A 193 0.74 -9.11 5.91
C GLY A 193 1.92 -8.32 5.32
N PHE A 194 1.65 -7.46 4.37
CA PHE A 194 2.66 -6.57 3.80
C PHE A 194 3.33 -5.69 4.86
N LEU A 195 2.56 -5.04 5.73
CA LEU A 195 3.10 -4.13 6.74
C LEU A 195 3.88 -4.84 7.84
N THR A 196 3.49 -6.04 8.25
CA THR A 196 4.18 -6.80 9.30
C THR A 196 5.58 -7.25 8.89
N GLU A 197 5.82 -7.43 7.60
CA GLU A 197 7.14 -7.78 7.05
C GLU A 197 8.07 -6.56 6.91
N HIS A 198 7.56 -5.31 7.07
CA HIS A 198 8.26 -4.08 6.72
C HIS A 198 8.46 -3.12 7.90
N SER A 199 9.07 -3.59 8.97
CA SER A 199 9.67 -2.79 10.06
C SER A 199 8.78 -1.71 10.69
N TYR A 200 7.45 -1.87 10.70
CA TYR A 200 6.57 -1.00 11.47
C TYR A 200 6.61 -1.38 12.96
N ASP A 201 6.80 -0.40 13.85
CA ASP A 201 6.77 -0.59 15.29
C ASP A 201 5.34 -0.76 15.81
N ARG A 202 4.37 -0.11 15.14
CA ARG A 202 2.96 -0.13 15.52
C ARG A 202 2.08 -0.17 14.30
N LEU A 203 1.16 -1.13 14.29
CA LEU A 203 0.06 -1.19 13.34
C LEU A 203 -1.24 -1.04 14.11
N LYS A 204 -2.14 -0.17 13.65
CA LYS A 204 -3.47 0.03 14.21
C LYS A 204 -4.51 0.12 13.11
N ASP A 205 -5.64 -0.53 13.31
CA ASP A 205 -6.78 -0.51 12.41
C ASP A 205 -8.09 -0.24 13.15
N GLU A 206 -9.22 -0.35 12.47
CA GLU A 206 -10.54 -0.10 13.06
C GLU A 206 -10.84 -0.97 14.29
N ASN A 207 -10.23 -2.16 14.39
CA ASN A 207 -10.45 -3.10 15.50
C ASN A 207 -9.70 -2.69 16.79
N ASP A 208 -8.74 -1.77 16.69
CA ASP A 208 -7.96 -1.25 17.83
C ASP A 208 -8.66 -0.07 18.54
N PHE A 209 -9.78 0.42 18.00
CA PHE A 209 -10.52 1.54 18.57
C PHE A 209 -11.77 1.06 19.28
N ALA A 210 -12.21 1.80 20.30
CA ALA A 210 -13.44 1.51 21.03
C ALA A 210 -14.65 1.52 20.08
N GLN A 211 -15.56 0.56 20.26
CA GLN A 211 -16.79 0.51 19.48
C GLN A 211 -17.57 1.83 19.61
N GLY A 212 -18.02 2.36 18.48
CA GLY A 212 -18.73 3.64 18.41
C GLY A 212 -17.85 4.88 18.18
N THR A 213 -16.52 4.73 18.09
CA THR A 213 -15.62 5.84 17.70
C THR A 213 -15.54 6.01 16.19
N SER A 214 -15.89 5.00 15.39
CA SER A 214 -16.00 5.11 13.93
C SER A 214 -17.45 5.36 13.53
N THR A 215 -17.72 6.50 12.92
CA THR A 215 -18.96 6.74 12.20
C THR A 215 -18.81 6.17 10.80
N ARG A 216 -19.21 4.91 10.59
CA ARG A 216 -19.56 4.44 9.25
C ARG A 216 -20.91 5.06 8.90
N ASN A 217 -20.94 6.08 8.07
CA ASN A 217 -22.13 6.50 7.35
C ASN A 217 -22.31 5.64 6.11
#